data_ffe5b5fd2bb74ed6cb761e994fe4f901
#
_entry.id   ffe5b5fd2bb74ed6cb761e994fe4f901
#
_cell.length_a   1.000
_cell.length_b   1.000
_cell.length_c   1.000
_cell.angle_alpha   90.00
_cell.angle_beta   90.00
_cell.angle_gamma   90.00
#
_symmetry.space_group_name_H-M   'P 1'
#
loop_
_entity.id
_entity.type
_entity.pdbx_description
1 polymer ?
#
loop_
_entity_poly.entity_id
_entity_poly.type
_entity_poly.pdbx_seq_one_letter_code
_entity_poly.pdbx_strand_id
1 'polypeptide(L)'
;GQDPWLFLDMRAGRRRVMQEASDKSLLNLFAYTCGIGVAAAKAGAAHVVNIDFAESNLKVGKENARLNDLPIRLRFVHSDAFAAMRQLAGIGQPAMVRGKRMPAFPRLDQRSFDLVVLDPPRYAKSLFGVVDIVKDYAALMKLALLCTTAGGTLICCNNAAEISREVWADQLARCAAKIGRTIREFEWIVPEDDFPSHDGQPPLKIALLRV
;
A
#
# COMPACT_ATOMS: atom_id res chain seq x y z
N GLY A 1 -5.05 18.55 -15.05
CA GLY A 1 -3.70 18.55 -14.49
C GLY A 1 -2.90 17.44 -15.14
N GLN A 2 -1.61 17.63 -15.31
CA GLN A 2 -0.72 16.57 -15.79
C GLN A 2 -0.49 15.60 -14.63
N ASP A 3 -0.65 14.30 -14.90
CA ASP A 3 -0.33 13.24 -13.96
C ASP A 3 1.20 13.10 -13.88
N PRO A 4 1.85 13.21 -12.69
CA PRO A 4 3.29 13.16 -12.56
C PRO A 4 3.89 11.76 -12.86
N TRP A 5 3.08 10.70 -12.86
CA TRP A 5 3.42 9.30 -13.07
C TRP A 5 4.42 8.71 -12.05
N LEU A 6 5.13 9.55 -11.31
CA LEU A 6 6.03 9.16 -10.23
C LEU A 6 6.04 10.25 -9.15
N PHE A 7 5.68 9.91 -7.93
CA PHE A 7 5.77 10.80 -6.77
C PHE A 7 7.19 10.74 -6.20
N LEU A 8 7.92 11.85 -6.31
CA LEU A 8 9.34 11.89 -5.94
C LEU A 8 9.55 11.92 -4.43
N ASP A 9 8.63 12.50 -3.67
CA ASP A 9 8.62 12.53 -2.19
C ASP A 9 8.57 11.14 -1.56
N MET A 10 8.05 10.13 -2.30
CA MET A 10 8.08 8.72 -1.92
C MET A 10 9.43 8.03 -2.18
N ARG A 11 10.49 8.75 -2.57
CA ARG A 11 11.80 8.18 -2.89
C ARG A 11 12.42 7.44 -1.71
N ALA A 12 12.37 8.03 -0.50
CA ALA A 12 12.85 7.38 0.72
C ALA A 12 12.09 6.07 1.01
N GLY A 13 10.77 6.09 0.85
CA GLY A 13 9.93 4.88 0.96
C GLY A 13 10.30 3.81 -0.05
N ARG A 14 10.51 4.17 -1.33
CA ARG A 14 10.96 3.21 -2.36
C ARG A 14 12.33 2.60 -2.04
N ARG A 15 13.30 3.41 -1.57
CA ARG A 15 14.62 2.91 -1.16
C ARG A 15 14.50 1.94 0.02
N ARG A 16 13.64 2.26 1.00
CA ARG A 16 13.40 1.36 2.12
C ARG A 16 12.77 0.04 1.65
N VAL A 17 11.80 0.09 0.75
CA VAL A 17 11.22 -1.12 0.14
C VAL A 17 12.29 -1.97 -0.53
N MET A 18 13.24 -1.37 -1.25
CA MET A 18 14.36 -2.11 -1.87
C MET A 18 15.24 -2.81 -0.85
N GLN A 19 15.51 -2.17 0.30
CA GLN A 19 16.29 -2.78 1.39
C GLN A 19 15.57 -3.96 2.05
N GLU A 20 14.24 -3.94 2.07
CA GLU A 20 13.41 -4.97 2.71
C GLU A 20 13.02 -6.12 1.78
N ALA A 21 13.12 -5.96 0.46
CA ALA A 21 12.40 -6.79 -0.50
C ALA A 21 13.08 -8.09 -0.89
N SER A 22 14.41 -8.24 -0.70
CA SER A 22 15.14 -9.44 -1.18
C SER A 22 14.51 -10.72 -0.66
N ASP A 23 14.22 -11.64 -1.57
CA ASP A 23 13.62 -12.97 -1.33
C ASP A 23 12.23 -12.94 -0.66
N LYS A 24 11.60 -11.77 -0.53
CA LYS A 24 10.28 -11.60 0.09
C LYS A 24 9.17 -11.49 -0.93
N SER A 25 7.97 -11.87 -0.49
CA SER A 25 6.72 -11.58 -1.20
C SER A 25 6.22 -10.18 -0.82
N LEU A 26 5.86 -9.37 -1.84
CA LEU A 26 5.38 -7.99 -1.66
C LEU A 26 3.96 -7.83 -2.17
N LEU A 27 3.11 -7.18 -1.35
CA LEU A 27 1.81 -6.64 -1.74
C LEU A 27 1.89 -5.11 -1.78
N ASN A 28 1.71 -4.53 -2.97
CA ASN A 28 1.69 -3.09 -3.20
C ASN A 28 0.25 -2.64 -3.45
N LEU A 29 -0.33 -1.93 -2.51
CA LEU A 29 -1.71 -1.45 -2.51
C LEU A 29 -1.76 0.02 -2.94
N PHE A 30 -2.76 0.37 -3.77
CA PHE A 30 -2.84 1.67 -4.45
C PHE A 30 -1.58 1.91 -5.30
N ALA A 31 -1.26 0.89 -6.11
CA ALA A 31 0.05 0.75 -6.73
C ALA A 31 0.38 1.85 -7.74
N TYR A 32 -0.63 2.60 -8.23
CA TYR A 32 -0.46 3.65 -9.24
C TYR A 32 0.32 3.10 -10.44
N THR A 33 1.39 3.75 -10.87
CA THR A 33 2.28 3.27 -11.94
C THR A 33 3.26 2.18 -11.48
N CYS A 34 3.02 1.56 -10.34
CA CYS A 34 3.75 0.43 -9.77
C CYS A 34 5.23 0.70 -9.45
N GLY A 35 5.63 1.95 -9.26
CA GLY A 35 7.03 2.31 -8.99
C GLY A 35 7.63 1.61 -7.77
N ILE A 36 6.83 1.36 -6.72
CA ILE A 36 7.23 0.59 -5.54
C ILE A 36 7.43 -0.89 -5.89
N GLY A 37 6.47 -1.48 -6.62
CA GLY A 37 6.55 -2.89 -7.02
C GLY A 37 7.72 -3.17 -7.97
N VAL A 38 7.99 -2.25 -8.91
CA VAL A 38 9.16 -2.30 -9.81
C VAL A 38 10.46 -2.22 -9.02
N ALA A 39 10.55 -1.29 -8.06
CA ALA A 39 11.72 -1.14 -7.20
C ALA A 39 11.99 -2.40 -6.36
N ALA A 40 10.94 -2.98 -5.76
CA ALA A 40 11.04 -4.23 -5.01
C ALA A 40 11.51 -5.41 -5.88
N ALA A 41 10.94 -5.56 -7.07
CA ALA A 41 11.34 -6.61 -8.00
C ALA A 41 12.80 -6.46 -8.45
N LYS A 42 13.25 -5.22 -8.70
CA LYS A 42 14.65 -4.91 -9.04
C LYS A 42 15.61 -5.24 -7.89
N ALA A 43 15.13 -5.13 -6.66
CA ALA A 43 15.87 -5.50 -5.44
C ALA A 43 15.79 -6.99 -5.07
N GLY A 44 15.23 -7.83 -5.94
CA GLY A 44 15.22 -9.29 -5.74
C GLY A 44 14.00 -9.83 -4.99
N ALA A 45 12.88 -9.09 -4.95
CA ALA A 45 11.64 -9.65 -4.40
C ALA A 45 11.25 -10.96 -5.10
N ALA A 46 10.92 -11.99 -4.32
CA ALA A 46 10.55 -13.30 -4.85
C ALA A 46 9.22 -13.26 -5.61
N HIS A 47 8.30 -12.41 -5.16
CA HIS A 47 6.98 -12.25 -5.78
C HIS A 47 6.40 -10.87 -5.46
N VAL A 48 5.82 -10.21 -6.45
CA VAL A 48 5.21 -8.88 -6.30
C VAL A 48 3.78 -8.88 -6.84
N VAL A 49 2.83 -8.40 -6.03
CA VAL A 49 1.45 -8.16 -6.45
C VAL A 49 1.15 -6.67 -6.33
N ASN A 50 0.89 -6.03 -7.47
CA ASN A 50 0.47 -4.64 -7.56
C ASN A 50 -1.04 -4.57 -7.73
N ILE A 51 -1.74 -3.84 -6.87
CA ILE A 51 -3.19 -3.66 -6.90
C ILE A 51 -3.50 -2.18 -7.09
N ASP A 52 -4.25 -1.86 -8.14
CA ASP A 52 -4.75 -0.51 -8.39
C ASP A 52 -6.14 -0.57 -9.03
N PHE A 53 -6.95 0.46 -8.76
CA PHE A 53 -8.30 0.59 -9.32
C PHE A 53 -8.28 1.15 -10.75
N ALA A 54 -7.23 1.87 -11.15
CA ALA A 54 -7.08 2.44 -12.48
C ALA A 54 -6.27 1.50 -13.38
N GLU A 55 -6.94 0.88 -14.36
CA GLU A 55 -6.28 0.00 -15.32
C GLU A 55 -5.21 0.73 -16.14
N SER A 56 -5.42 2.02 -16.43
CA SER A 56 -4.42 2.87 -17.10
C SER A 56 -3.10 2.95 -16.34
N ASN A 57 -3.16 3.07 -15.02
CA ASN A 57 -1.98 3.11 -14.16
C ASN A 57 -1.21 1.78 -14.22
N LEU A 58 -1.93 0.65 -14.18
CA LEU A 58 -1.33 -0.68 -14.27
C LEU A 58 -0.71 -0.94 -15.64
N LYS A 59 -1.24 -0.35 -16.73
CA LYS A 59 -0.61 -0.42 -18.06
C LYS A 59 0.76 0.27 -18.05
N VAL A 60 0.86 1.45 -17.43
CA VAL A 60 2.13 2.12 -17.22
C VAL A 60 3.07 1.29 -16.34
N GLY A 61 2.53 0.68 -15.27
CA GLY A 61 3.30 -0.22 -14.40
C GLY A 61 3.91 -1.42 -15.14
N LYS A 62 3.17 -2.01 -16.07
CA LYS A 62 3.68 -3.10 -16.93
C LYS A 62 4.81 -2.62 -17.84
N GLU A 63 4.67 -1.42 -18.41
CA GLU A 63 5.73 -0.83 -19.24
C GLU A 63 6.97 -0.48 -18.41
N ASN A 64 6.78 0.06 -17.18
CA ASN A 64 7.89 0.29 -16.26
C ASN A 64 8.64 -1.01 -15.93
N ALA A 65 7.93 -2.11 -15.73
CA ALA A 65 8.56 -3.42 -15.50
C ALA A 65 9.34 -3.89 -16.71
N ARG A 66 8.78 -3.75 -17.91
CA ARG A 66 9.45 -4.09 -19.18
C ARG A 66 10.73 -3.27 -19.39
N LEU A 67 10.69 -1.96 -19.17
CA LEU A 67 11.85 -1.07 -19.29
C LEU A 67 12.98 -1.38 -18.31
N ASN A 68 12.68 -2.09 -17.24
CA ASN A 68 13.64 -2.51 -16.22
C ASN A 68 14.08 -3.99 -16.36
N ASP A 69 13.70 -4.66 -17.46
CA ASP A 69 14.00 -6.08 -17.73
C ASP A 69 13.60 -6.99 -16.57
N LEU A 70 12.44 -6.72 -15.98
CA LEU A 70 12.01 -7.50 -14.82
C LEU A 70 11.26 -8.77 -15.23
N PRO A 71 11.49 -9.87 -14.49
CA PRO A 71 10.90 -11.15 -14.79
C PRO A 71 9.37 -11.16 -14.57
N ILE A 72 8.71 -12.19 -15.13
CA ILE A 72 7.26 -12.44 -15.12
C ILE A 72 6.64 -12.54 -13.68
N ARG A 73 7.42 -12.40 -12.62
CA ARG A 73 6.99 -12.52 -11.22
C ARG A 73 6.17 -11.32 -10.69
N LEU A 74 6.04 -10.25 -11.48
CA LEU A 74 5.18 -9.12 -11.14
C LEU A 74 3.76 -9.39 -11.62
N ARG A 75 2.82 -9.44 -10.67
CA ARG A 75 1.38 -9.50 -10.96
C ARG A 75 0.78 -8.11 -10.87
N PHE A 76 -0.07 -7.76 -11.84
CA PHE A 76 -0.81 -6.51 -11.90
C PHE A 76 -2.30 -6.83 -11.83
N VAL A 77 -2.97 -6.38 -10.80
CA VAL A 77 -4.35 -6.73 -10.49
C VAL A 77 -5.21 -5.47 -10.52
N HIS A 78 -6.08 -5.37 -11.52
CA HIS A 78 -7.09 -4.33 -11.58
C HIS A 78 -8.21 -4.67 -10.60
N SER A 79 -8.22 -4.01 -9.44
CA SER A 79 -9.20 -4.24 -8.38
C SER A 79 -9.30 -3.04 -7.44
N ASP A 80 -10.45 -2.91 -6.80
CA ASP A 80 -10.56 -2.09 -5.60
C ASP A 80 -9.72 -2.70 -4.48
N ALA A 81 -8.97 -1.85 -3.74
CA ALA A 81 -8.04 -2.30 -2.71
C ALA A 81 -8.75 -3.02 -1.55
N PHE A 82 -9.94 -2.55 -1.12
CA PHE A 82 -10.72 -3.24 -0.10
C PHE A 82 -11.17 -4.63 -0.57
N ALA A 83 -11.67 -4.71 -1.81
CA ALA A 83 -12.11 -5.96 -2.40
C ALA A 83 -10.97 -6.97 -2.50
N ALA A 84 -9.81 -6.53 -2.95
CA ALA A 84 -8.62 -7.36 -3.06
C ALA A 84 -8.10 -7.83 -1.69
N MET A 85 -7.93 -6.91 -0.74
CA MET A 85 -7.48 -7.26 0.61
C MET A 85 -8.44 -8.20 1.34
N ARG A 86 -9.75 -8.03 1.16
CA ARG A 86 -10.73 -8.97 1.76
C ARG A 86 -10.60 -10.38 1.21
N GLN A 87 -10.35 -10.55 -0.10
CA GLN A 87 -10.09 -11.86 -0.70
C GLN A 87 -8.78 -12.45 -0.16
N LEU A 88 -7.69 -11.66 -0.19
CA LEU A 88 -6.37 -12.10 0.31
C LEU A 88 -6.40 -12.48 1.80
N ALA A 89 -7.19 -11.78 2.61
CA ALA A 89 -7.40 -12.09 4.03
C ALA A 89 -8.37 -13.27 4.28
N GLY A 90 -8.94 -13.88 3.24
CA GLY A 90 -9.91 -14.99 3.39
C GLY A 90 -11.29 -14.58 3.88
N ILE A 91 -11.60 -13.28 3.94
CA ILE A 91 -12.90 -12.76 4.38
C ILE A 91 -13.96 -12.87 3.27
N GLY A 92 -13.51 -12.97 2.00
CA GLY A 92 -14.37 -12.97 0.83
C GLY A 92 -14.94 -11.60 0.47
N GLN A 93 -15.62 -11.54 -0.68
CA GLN A 93 -16.27 -10.32 -1.15
C GLN A 93 -17.77 -10.37 -0.88
N PRO A 94 -18.39 -9.27 -0.41
CA PRO A 94 -19.83 -9.17 -0.37
C PRO A 94 -20.38 -9.09 -1.81
N ALA A 95 -21.48 -9.77 -2.10
CA ALA A 95 -22.14 -9.69 -3.41
C ALA A 95 -22.71 -8.29 -3.69
N MET A 96 -23.11 -7.59 -2.63
CA MET A 96 -23.73 -6.27 -2.66
C MET A 96 -23.05 -5.33 -1.69
N VAL A 97 -22.87 -4.06 -2.07
CA VAL A 97 -22.39 -2.97 -1.20
C VAL A 97 -23.26 -1.76 -1.43
N ARG A 98 -23.85 -1.22 -0.35
CA ARG A 98 -24.76 -0.05 -0.40
C ARG A 98 -25.85 -0.20 -1.47
N GLY A 99 -26.45 -1.39 -1.58
CA GLY A 99 -27.51 -1.69 -2.56
C GLY A 99 -27.04 -1.85 -4.01
N LYS A 100 -25.73 -1.78 -4.28
CA LYS A 100 -25.17 -1.98 -5.64
C LYS A 100 -24.43 -3.31 -5.71
N ARG A 101 -24.62 -4.02 -6.82
CA ARG A 101 -23.86 -5.24 -7.10
C ARG A 101 -22.39 -4.91 -7.28
N MET A 102 -21.53 -5.70 -6.62
CA MET A 102 -20.08 -5.57 -6.80
C MET A 102 -19.68 -5.99 -8.21
N PRO A 103 -18.78 -5.25 -8.88
CA PRO A 103 -18.18 -5.71 -10.13
C PRO A 103 -17.43 -7.02 -9.92
N ALA A 104 -17.31 -7.78 -11.00
CA ALA A 104 -16.48 -8.98 -11.01
C ALA A 104 -15.00 -8.59 -11.06
N PHE A 105 -14.38 -8.42 -9.90
CA PHE A 105 -12.92 -8.30 -9.81
C PHE A 105 -12.25 -9.66 -10.00
N PRO A 106 -10.97 -9.68 -10.41
CA PRO A 106 -10.21 -10.92 -10.47
C PRO A 106 -10.27 -11.69 -9.16
N ARG A 107 -10.44 -13.01 -9.24
CA ARG A 107 -10.40 -13.87 -8.07
C ARG A 107 -8.96 -13.95 -7.55
N LEU A 108 -8.80 -13.72 -6.25
CA LEU A 108 -7.54 -13.82 -5.52
C LEU A 108 -7.69 -14.90 -4.44
N ASP A 109 -6.76 -15.82 -4.42
CA ASP A 109 -6.69 -16.83 -3.36
C ASP A 109 -6.16 -16.21 -2.08
N GLN A 110 -6.61 -16.74 -0.94
CA GLN A 110 -6.15 -16.32 0.38
C GLN A 110 -4.63 -16.45 0.48
N ARG A 111 -3.98 -15.34 0.85
CA ARG A 111 -2.52 -15.27 0.98
C ARG A 111 -2.10 -14.08 1.83
N SER A 112 -1.07 -14.28 2.65
CA SER A 112 -0.33 -13.21 3.32
C SER A 112 1.01 -12.95 2.63
N PHE A 113 1.62 -11.79 2.93
CA PHE A 113 2.85 -11.30 2.32
C PHE A 113 3.85 -10.88 3.38
N ASP A 114 5.14 -11.07 3.09
CA ASP A 114 6.23 -10.71 3.99
C ASP A 114 6.41 -9.19 4.10
N LEU A 115 6.08 -8.48 3.02
CA LEU A 115 6.13 -7.03 2.92
C LEU A 115 4.82 -6.52 2.30
N VAL A 116 4.14 -5.62 3.00
CA VAL A 116 2.93 -4.95 2.50
C VAL A 116 3.17 -3.45 2.48
N VAL A 117 2.83 -2.79 1.39
CA VAL A 117 2.84 -1.32 1.28
C VAL A 117 1.42 -0.83 1.11
N LEU A 118 1.00 0.06 2.00
CA LEU A 118 -0.30 0.71 2.04
C LEU A 118 -0.11 2.21 1.81
N ASP A 119 -0.28 2.65 0.56
CA ASP A 119 -0.09 4.05 0.13
C ASP A 119 -1.36 4.63 -0.50
N PRO A 120 -2.43 4.82 0.29
CA PRO A 120 -3.70 5.32 -0.22
C PRO A 120 -3.59 6.82 -0.56
N PRO A 121 -4.21 7.28 -1.68
CA PRO A 121 -4.32 8.70 -1.97
C PRO A 121 -5.24 9.39 -0.95
N ARG A 122 -5.11 10.71 -0.79
CA ARG A 122 -5.94 11.51 0.13
C ARG A 122 -7.44 11.21 -0.05
N TYR A 123 -7.88 11.13 -1.30
CA TYR A 123 -9.22 10.73 -1.68
C TYR A 123 -9.13 9.66 -2.78
N ALA A 124 -9.73 8.52 -2.55
CA ALA A 124 -9.87 7.47 -3.54
C ALA A 124 -11.34 7.24 -3.88
N LYS A 125 -11.67 7.16 -5.16
CA LYS A 125 -12.96 6.61 -5.58
C LYS A 125 -12.91 5.09 -5.41
N SER A 126 -13.87 4.56 -4.69
CA SER A 126 -14.06 3.13 -4.46
C SER A 126 -15.51 2.80 -4.78
N LEU A 127 -15.79 1.54 -5.03
CA LEU A 127 -17.16 1.05 -5.13
C LEU A 127 -17.92 1.13 -3.81
N PHE A 128 -17.18 1.20 -2.71
CA PHE A 128 -17.72 1.43 -1.37
C PHE A 128 -18.02 2.93 -1.10
N GLY A 129 -17.72 3.80 -2.06
CA GLY A 129 -17.86 5.25 -1.98
C GLY A 129 -16.52 5.96 -2.12
N VAL A 130 -16.47 7.23 -1.74
CA VAL A 130 -15.20 7.97 -1.64
C VAL A 130 -14.52 7.54 -0.34
N VAL A 131 -13.31 7.01 -0.44
CA VAL A 131 -12.44 6.72 0.70
C VAL A 131 -11.73 8.02 1.06
N ASP A 132 -11.93 8.49 2.28
CA ASP A 132 -11.20 9.62 2.87
C ASP A 132 -10.21 9.05 3.90
N ILE A 133 -8.91 9.17 3.63
CA ILE A 133 -7.89 8.58 4.52
C ILE A 133 -7.93 9.13 5.95
N VAL A 134 -8.47 10.31 6.18
CA VAL A 134 -8.64 10.84 7.54
C VAL A 134 -9.62 9.99 8.34
N LYS A 135 -10.71 9.54 7.69
CA LYS A 135 -11.80 8.79 8.33
C LYS A 135 -11.63 7.28 8.22
N ASP A 136 -11.16 6.82 7.06
CA ASP A 136 -11.24 5.41 6.67
C ASP A 136 -9.91 4.65 6.83
N TYR A 137 -8.82 5.33 7.23
CA TYR A 137 -7.49 4.73 7.34
C TYR A 137 -7.47 3.47 8.22
N ALA A 138 -8.22 3.50 9.32
CA ALA A 138 -8.32 2.36 10.24
C ALA A 138 -8.88 1.09 9.57
N ALA A 139 -9.80 1.23 8.63
CA ALA A 139 -10.37 0.09 7.90
C ALA A 139 -9.35 -0.50 6.90
N LEU A 140 -8.62 0.38 6.18
CA LEU A 140 -7.54 -0.03 5.29
C LEU A 140 -6.42 -0.73 6.05
N MET A 141 -5.96 -0.12 7.16
CA MET A 141 -4.89 -0.63 8.01
C MET A 141 -5.18 -2.05 8.53
N LYS A 142 -6.41 -2.29 9.03
CA LYS A 142 -6.81 -3.62 9.52
C LYS A 142 -6.69 -4.69 8.44
N LEU A 143 -7.18 -4.40 7.23
CA LEU A 143 -7.11 -5.35 6.13
C LEU A 143 -5.66 -5.57 5.67
N ALA A 144 -4.84 -4.52 5.60
CA ALA A 144 -3.43 -4.62 5.27
C ALA A 144 -2.67 -5.49 6.28
N LEU A 145 -2.95 -5.32 7.58
CA LEU A 145 -2.40 -6.17 8.65
C LEU A 145 -2.80 -7.64 8.51
N LEU A 146 -4.04 -7.93 8.11
CA LEU A 146 -4.50 -9.30 7.86
C LEU A 146 -3.81 -9.93 6.62
N CYS A 147 -3.37 -9.09 5.67
CA CYS A 147 -2.57 -9.52 4.52
C CYS A 147 -1.07 -9.61 4.81
N THR A 148 -0.60 -9.19 6.01
CA THR A 148 0.81 -9.25 6.40
C THR A 148 1.07 -10.52 7.20
N THR A 149 2.15 -11.27 6.88
CA THR A 149 2.57 -12.45 7.65
C THR A 149 2.92 -12.09 9.09
N ALA A 150 2.84 -13.03 10.01
CA ALA A 150 3.39 -12.85 11.34
C ALA A 150 4.92 -12.66 11.26
N GLY A 151 5.44 -11.62 11.89
CA GLY A 151 6.83 -11.20 11.75
C GLY A 151 7.14 -10.45 10.45
N GLY A 152 6.14 -10.18 9.62
CA GLY A 152 6.28 -9.43 8.39
C GLY A 152 6.35 -7.92 8.61
N THR A 153 6.53 -7.20 7.51
CA THR A 153 6.67 -5.74 7.50
C THR A 153 5.48 -5.09 6.82
N LEU A 154 4.89 -4.09 7.46
CA LEU A 154 3.88 -3.22 6.86
C LEU A 154 4.44 -1.79 6.78
N ILE A 155 4.54 -1.25 5.58
CA ILE A 155 4.87 0.16 5.33
C ILE A 155 3.56 0.90 5.06
N CYS A 156 3.26 1.85 5.92
CA CYS A 156 2.07 2.69 5.86
C CYS A 156 2.43 4.10 5.42
N CYS A 157 1.66 4.68 4.49
CA CYS A 157 1.80 6.06 4.06
C CYS A 157 0.55 6.87 4.41
N ASN A 158 0.74 8.14 4.75
CA ASN A 158 -0.35 9.10 4.99
C ASN A 158 0.09 10.49 4.54
N ASN A 159 -0.63 11.06 3.58
CA ASN A 159 -0.39 12.40 3.02
C ASN A 159 -1.39 13.46 3.50
N ALA A 160 -2.18 13.18 4.55
CA ALA A 160 -3.09 14.15 5.16
C ALA A 160 -2.30 15.10 6.06
N ALA A 161 -2.07 16.33 5.61
CA ALA A 161 -1.27 17.32 6.34
C ALA A 161 -1.86 17.67 7.73
N GLU A 162 -3.19 17.61 7.87
CA GLU A 162 -3.91 17.90 9.11
C GLU A 162 -3.78 16.84 10.20
N ILE A 163 -3.20 15.67 9.90
CA ILE A 163 -2.97 14.59 10.88
C ILE A 163 -1.51 14.62 11.30
N SER A 164 -1.23 14.86 12.58
CA SER A 164 0.14 14.82 13.10
C SER A 164 0.70 13.38 13.14
N ARG A 165 2.03 13.26 13.22
CA ARG A 165 2.70 11.96 13.35
C ARG A 165 2.25 11.20 14.60
N GLU A 166 2.09 11.90 15.71
CA GLU A 166 1.74 11.33 17.01
C GLU A 166 0.31 10.75 16.97
N VAL A 167 -0.64 11.55 16.47
CA VAL A 167 -2.04 11.11 16.31
C VAL A 167 -2.13 9.90 15.39
N TRP A 168 -1.37 9.90 14.31
CA TRP A 168 -1.39 8.79 13.37
C TRP A 168 -0.69 7.55 13.94
N ALA A 169 0.46 7.68 14.63
CA ALA A 169 1.13 6.56 15.28
C ALA A 169 0.20 5.87 16.29
N ASP A 170 -0.51 6.65 17.12
CA ASP A 170 -1.50 6.13 18.06
C ASP A 170 -2.67 5.40 17.34
N GLN A 171 -3.14 5.94 16.21
CA GLN A 171 -4.14 5.26 15.37
C GLN A 171 -3.62 3.91 14.86
N LEU A 172 -2.38 3.84 14.36
CA LEU A 172 -1.76 2.61 13.87
C LEU A 172 -1.67 1.56 14.99
N ALA A 173 -1.20 1.96 16.17
CA ALA A 173 -1.09 1.09 17.34
C ALA A 173 -2.46 0.53 17.77
N ARG A 174 -3.49 1.38 17.87
CA ARG A 174 -4.87 0.94 18.18
C ARG A 174 -5.44 0.00 17.13
N CYS A 175 -5.14 0.22 15.83
CA CYS A 175 -5.60 -0.66 14.78
C CYS A 175 -4.99 -2.05 14.90
N ALA A 176 -3.69 -2.16 15.17
CA ALA A 176 -3.01 -3.43 15.38
C ALA A 176 -3.56 -4.17 16.60
N ALA A 177 -3.69 -3.49 17.73
CA ALA A 177 -4.22 -4.07 18.97
C ALA A 177 -5.65 -4.62 18.79
N LYS A 178 -6.52 -3.91 18.06
CA LYS A 178 -7.92 -4.35 17.81
C LYS A 178 -8.05 -5.66 17.05
N ILE A 179 -7.02 -6.08 16.32
CA ILE A 179 -7.01 -7.35 15.58
C ILE A 179 -6.03 -8.36 16.17
N GLY A 180 -5.54 -8.10 17.40
CA GLY A 180 -4.61 -8.99 18.09
C GLY A 180 -3.21 -9.06 17.49
N ARG A 181 -2.79 -8.02 16.74
CA ARG A 181 -1.43 -7.90 16.21
C ARG A 181 -0.59 -6.99 17.10
N THR A 182 0.62 -7.41 17.41
CA THR A 182 1.60 -6.61 18.17
C THR A 182 2.56 -5.95 17.20
N ILE A 183 2.69 -4.63 17.28
CA ILE A 183 3.77 -3.91 16.60
C ILE A 183 5.02 -4.09 17.45
N ARG A 184 6.01 -4.83 16.93
CA ARG A 184 7.29 -5.11 17.62
C ARG A 184 8.31 -4.02 17.41
N GLU A 185 8.29 -3.42 16.21
CA GLU A 185 9.16 -2.30 15.84
C GLU A 185 8.33 -1.27 15.09
N PHE A 186 8.59 -0.01 15.37
CA PHE A 186 8.00 1.15 14.71
C PHE A 186 9.12 2.11 14.31
N GLU A 187 9.16 2.48 13.04
CA GLU A 187 10.16 3.40 12.51
C GLU A 187 9.51 4.42 11.58
N TRP A 188 9.91 5.69 11.69
CA TRP A 188 9.59 6.71 10.71
C TRP A 188 10.61 6.68 9.57
N ILE A 189 10.14 6.52 8.33
CA ILE A 189 10.96 6.73 7.15
C ILE A 189 10.89 8.23 6.82
N VAL A 190 11.99 8.91 7.08
CA VAL A 190 12.08 10.36 6.89
C VAL A 190 12.32 10.66 5.40
N PRO A 191 11.62 11.64 4.79
CA PRO A 191 11.97 12.15 3.47
C PRO A 191 13.41 12.62 3.39
N GLU A 192 13.98 12.59 2.20
CA GLU A 192 15.35 13.05 1.96
C GLU A 192 15.43 14.59 1.98
N ASP A 193 16.63 15.16 2.20
CA ASP A 193 16.87 16.58 2.46
C ASP A 193 16.41 17.50 1.32
N ASP A 194 16.31 17.00 0.08
CA ASP A 194 15.79 17.74 -1.08
C ASP A 194 14.24 17.79 -1.13
N PHE A 195 13.56 17.24 -0.10
CA PHE A 195 12.14 17.43 0.16
C PHE A 195 11.92 18.14 1.50
N PRO A 196 12.40 19.39 1.65
CA PRO A 196 12.29 20.14 2.91
C PRO A 196 10.82 20.46 3.20
N SER A 197 10.50 20.48 4.50
CA SER A 197 9.25 21.03 5.01
C SER A 197 9.55 22.31 5.78
N HIS A 198 8.76 23.37 5.53
CA HIS A 198 8.96 24.67 6.18
C HIS A 198 8.79 24.62 7.71
N ASP A 199 7.98 23.70 8.19
CA ASP A 199 7.65 23.49 9.60
C ASP A 199 8.31 22.23 10.20
N GLY A 200 9.18 21.56 9.44
CA GLY A 200 9.76 20.27 9.83
C GLY A 200 8.76 19.09 9.80
N GLN A 201 7.53 19.32 9.34
CA GLN A 201 6.49 18.31 9.25
C GLN A 201 6.09 18.07 7.79
N PRO A 202 6.80 17.20 7.06
CA PRO A 202 6.47 16.91 5.68
C PRO A 202 5.04 16.34 5.59
N PRO A 203 4.25 16.76 4.58
CA PRO A 203 2.87 16.27 4.41
C PRO A 203 2.81 14.75 4.25
N LEU A 204 3.77 14.17 3.54
CA LEU A 204 3.88 12.72 3.44
C LEU A 204 4.58 12.15 4.69
N LYS A 205 3.86 11.30 5.40
CA LYS A 205 4.35 10.50 6.53
C LYS A 205 4.44 9.05 6.12
N ILE A 206 5.57 8.42 6.40
CA ILE A 206 5.79 7.00 6.08
C ILE A 206 6.23 6.30 7.37
N ALA A 207 5.47 5.31 7.79
CA ALA A 207 5.77 4.47 8.95
C ALA A 207 6.05 3.04 8.53
N LEU A 208 7.13 2.46 9.02
CA LEU A 208 7.43 1.04 8.91
C LEU A 208 7.08 0.34 10.23
N LEU A 209 6.33 -0.73 10.13
CA LEU A 209 5.86 -1.54 11.25
C LEU A 209 6.32 -2.99 11.06
N ARG A 210 6.93 -3.59 12.06
CA ARG A 210 7.12 -5.04 12.13
C ARG A 210 6.05 -5.65 13.04
N VAL A 211 5.30 -6.61 12.53
CA VAL A 211 4.09 -7.12 13.19
C VAL A 211 4.10 -8.62 13.40
#